data_e91414d3537e77d40b14418b01197429
#
_entry.id   e91414d3537e77d40b14418b01197429
#
_cell.length_a   1.000
_cell.length_b   1.000
_cell.length_c   1.000
_cell.angle_alpha   90.00
_cell.angle_beta   90.00
_cell.angle_gamma   90.00
#
_symmetry.space_group_name_H-M   'P 1'
#
loop_
_entity.id
_entity.type
_entity.pdbx_description
1 polymer ?
#
loop_
_entity_poly.entity_id
_entity_poly.type
_entity_poly.pdbx_seq_one_letter_code
_entity_poly.pdbx_strand_id
1 'polypeptide(L)'
;MQNYKRKQRTTKADNETLLLEQIKHLNTLIEKLESKPSTDGNKGLKVKIGKLQFTKKEISKMPRLKDFSIRQTENGVYEIRFRRYGYNESFSSKDFSVAKQKAFMWLSEFESQIKPNVHFTVLSEKDSERFSVSKNTLFKPFADDYVYNVKKKRIKETTFRSYRVNYENYISPVYGKLKLGEIKPYFIQRHLDKINEKTPRACEDVKMLLNNIFDYAVNNGVIERNPIKAVYIQKHERKNGIALSLEQERKFVSDIKGSKYENYFLKMLYSGVRPTEVITIQEDFTNDTLTVKNSKLKSYQKNLYRTIPIFPKYKTIQNCKLEKANLEQLRIEFKKYCPDNTLKDLRHTFTTRARECGIDNELVAVWTGHSLGNITSSVYTHFSMEFQQEQAKKLVYK
;
A
#
# COMPACT_ATOMS: atom_id res chain seq x y z
N MET A 1 14.58 22.49 24.59
CA MET A 1 13.12 22.63 24.90
C MET A 1 12.35 23.53 23.93
N GLN A 2 12.89 24.64 23.44
CA GLN A 2 12.19 25.56 22.50
C GLN A 2 11.90 24.91 21.11
N ASN A 3 12.78 24.07 20.57
CA ASN A 3 12.58 23.43 19.27
C ASN A 3 11.52 22.30 19.28
N TYR A 4 11.29 21.67 20.44
CA TYR A 4 10.26 20.64 20.57
C TYR A 4 8.84 21.25 20.62
N LYS A 5 8.70 22.41 21.27
CA LYS A 5 7.43 23.17 21.28
C LYS A 5 7.07 23.76 19.91
N ARG A 6 8.08 24.07 19.08
CA ARG A 6 7.86 24.59 17.70
C ARG A 6 7.37 23.49 16.75
N LYS A 7 7.91 22.26 16.86
CA LYS A 7 7.45 21.10 16.05
C LYS A 7 6.03 20.63 16.41
N GLN A 8 5.65 20.70 17.70
CA GLN A 8 4.27 20.38 18.10
C GLN A 8 3.26 21.45 17.66
N ARG A 9 3.67 22.72 17.51
CA ARG A 9 2.81 23.79 16.97
C ARG A 9 2.57 23.67 15.47
N THR A 10 3.57 23.28 14.68
CA THR A 10 3.43 23.08 13.23
C THR A 10 2.52 21.89 12.88
N THR A 11 2.66 20.75 13.53
CA THR A 11 1.80 19.58 13.29
C THR A 11 0.34 19.79 13.71
N LYS A 12 0.10 20.66 14.69
CA LYS A 12 -1.26 21.00 15.16
C LYS A 12 -1.95 21.97 14.21
N ALA A 13 -1.22 22.94 13.67
CA ALA A 13 -1.70 23.89 12.66
C ALA A 13 -2.02 23.18 11.33
N ASP A 14 -1.18 22.22 10.92
CA ASP A 14 -1.37 21.45 9.68
C ASP A 14 -2.62 20.56 9.75
N ASN A 15 -2.92 19.95 10.91
CA ASN A 15 -4.12 19.17 11.12
C ASN A 15 -5.39 20.03 11.19
N GLU A 16 -5.30 21.24 11.78
CA GLU A 16 -6.42 22.20 11.80
C GLU A 16 -6.74 22.72 10.39
N THR A 17 -5.73 22.97 9.57
CA THR A 17 -5.88 23.43 8.19
C THR A 17 -6.53 22.36 7.33
N LEU A 18 -6.08 21.10 7.47
CA LEU A 18 -6.64 19.97 6.75
C LEU A 18 -8.11 19.71 7.11
N LEU A 19 -8.46 19.85 8.39
CA LEU A 19 -9.82 19.70 8.87
C LEU A 19 -10.74 20.83 8.34
N LEU A 20 -10.25 22.06 8.30
CA LEU A 20 -10.96 23.21 7.74
C LEU A 20 -11.20 23.06 6.22
N GLU A 21 -10.24 22.51 5.49
CA GLU A 21 -10.41 22.21 4.06
C GLU A 21 -11.45 21.12 3.82
N GLN A 22 -11.46 20.07 4.63
CA GLN A 22 -12.48 19.01 4.56
C GLN A 22 -13.89 19.55 4.85
N ILE A 23 -14.03 20.42 5.85
CA ILE A 23 -15.31 21.07 6.18
C ILE A 23 -15.78 22.02 5.07
N LYS A 24 -14.86 22.79 4.46
CA LYS A 24 -15.15 23.63 3.29
C LYS A 24 -15.64 22.80 2.11
N HIS A 25 -14.95 21.68 1.85
CA HIS A 25 -15.33 20.78 0.77
C HIS A 25 -16.73 20.19 0.95
N LEU A 26 -17.08 19.80 2.18
CA LEU A 26 -18.42 19.31 2.54
C LEU A 26 -19.51 20.39 2.35
N ASN A 27 -19.23 21.60 2.81
CA ASN A 27 -20.17 22.70 2.63
C ASN A 27 -20.41 23.02 1.15
N THR A 28 -19.36 22.98 0.32
CA THR A 28 -19.46 23.16 -1.14
C THR A 28 -20.29 22.05 -1.82
N LEU A 29 -20.16 20.80 -1.34
CA LEU A 29 -20.96 19.68 -1.83
C LEU A 29 -22.45 19.82 -1.44
N ILE A 30 -22.73 20.27 -0.23
CA ILE A 30 -24.10 20.54 0.23
C ILE A 30 -24.72 21.69 -0.56
N GLU A 31 -23.99 22.77 -0.80
CA GLU A 31 -24.44 23.90 -1.63
C GLU A 31 -24.73 23.50 -3.09
N LYS A 32 -23.86 22.64 -3.67
CA LYS A 32 -24.11 22.06 -5.01
C LYS A 32 -25.34 21.16 -5.05
N LEU A 33 -25.68 20.48 -3.96
CA LEU A 33 -26.93 19.70 -3.85
C LEU A 33 -28.16 20.58 -3.68
N GLU A 34 -28.02 21.72 -2.99
CA GLU A 34 -29.08 22.69 -2.78
C GLU A 34 -29.39 23.55 -4.03
N SER A 35 -28.37 23.77 -4.90
CA SER A 35 -28.48 24.66 -6.08
C SER A 35 -28.98 23.99 -7.35
N LYS A 36 -29.21 22.67 -7.39
CA LYS A 36 -29.81 22.01 -8.55
C LYS A 36 -31.32 22.25 -8.58
N PRO A 37 -31.86 22.89 -9.63
CA PRO A 37 -33.28 23.07 -9.78
C PRO A 37 -33.98 21.72 -9.88
N SER A 38 -35.06 21.55 -9.12
CA SER A 38 -35.90 20.37 -9.17
C SER A 38 -36.80 20.45 -10.41
N THR A 39 -36.38 19.82 -11.49
CA THR A 39 -37.24 19.48 -12.60
C THR A 39 -37.74 18.07 -12.37
N ASP A 40 -38.71 17.91 -11.51
CA ASP A 40 -39.82 16.95 -11.63
C ASP A 40 -40.61 16.87 -10.33
N GLY A 41 -41.90 16.71 -10.49
CA GLY A 41 -42.87 16.83 -9.42
C GLY A 41 -42.69 15.86 -8.26
N ASN A 42 -42.56 16.41 -7.10
CA ASN A 42 -43.04 15.98 -5.79
C ASN A 42 -42.92 14.52 -5.33
N LYS A 43 -41.79 13.80 -5.67
CA LYS A 43 -41.35 12.62 -4.93
C LYS A 43 -39.91 12.86 -4.46
N GLY A 44 -39.75 13.17 -3.17
CA GLY A 44 -38.54 13.67 -2.59
C GLY A 44 -37.32 12.80 -2.88
N LEU A 45 -36.30 13.42 -3.48
CA LEU A 45 -34.95 12.84 -3.61
C LEU A 45 -34.45 12.44 -2.23
N LYS A 46 -34.18 11.15 -2.02
CA LYS A 46 -33.58 10.64 -0.78
C LYS A 46 -32.10 10.44 -0.96
N VAL A 47 -31.29 10.98 -0.05
CA VAL A 47 -29.86 10.78 -0.01
C VAL A 47 -29.55 9.72 1.03
N LYS A 48 -28.80 8.68 0.66
CA LYS A 48 -28.43 7.58 1.53
C LYS A 48 -27.05 7.84 2.12
N ILE A 49 -26.96 7.92 3.46
CA ILE A 49 -25.71 8.07 4.20
C ILE A 49 -25.54 6.82 5.07
N GLY A 50 -24.70 5.89 4.65
CA GLY A 50 -24.59 4.59 5.29
C GLY A 50 -25.87 3.77 5.23
N LYS A 51 -26.42 3.36 6.38
CA LYS A 51 -27.72 2.66 6.50
C LYS A 51 -28.91 3.63 6.56
N LEU A 52 -28.68 4.92 6.73
CA LEU A 52 -29.71 5.94 6.90
C LEU A 52 -29.99 6.64 5.57
N GLN A 53 -31.26 6.94 5.32
CA GLN A 53 -31.71 7.71 4.17
C GLN A 53 -32.21 9.07 4.68
N PHE A 54 -31.73 10.14 4.07
CA PHE A 54 -32.11 11.50 4.44
C PHE A 54 -32.76 12.21 3.25
N THR A 55 -33.82 12.98 3.53
CA THR A 55 -34.40 13.91 2.57
C THR A 55 -33.55 15.17 2.47
N LYS A 56 -33.67 15.91 1.37
CA LYS A 56 -33.02 17.22 1.18
C LYS A 56 -33.29 18.18 2.36
N LYS A 57 -34.47 18.13 2.94
CA LYS A 57 -34.89 18.91 4.11
C LYS A 57 -34.18 18.50 5.40
N GLU A 58 -33.87 17.20 5.56
CA GLU A 58 -33.13 16.68 6.72
C GLU A 58 -31.66 17.01 6.61
N ILE A 59 -31.04 16.94 5.41
CA ILE A 59 -29.67 17.34 5.17
C ILE A 59 -29.44 18.82 5.44
N SER A 60 -30.39 19.69 5.07
CA SER A 60 -30.29 21.12 5.35
C SER A 60 -30.36 21.45 6.83
N LYS A 61 -30.83 20.53 7.67
CA LYS A 61 -30.90 20.66 9.13
C LYS A 61 -29.67 20.10 9.87
N MET A 62 -28.71 19.48 9.15
CA MET A 62 -27.50 18.93 9.81
C MET A 62 -26.60 20.06 10.34
N PRO A 63 -25.92 19.84 11.49
CA PRO A 63 -25.02 20.81 12.08
C PRO A 63 -23.90 21.22 11.12
N ARG A 64 -23.61 22.53 11.10
CA ARG A 64 -22.52 23.12 10.31
C ARG A 64 -21.69 24.01 11.19
N LEU A 65 -20.44 24.25 10.83
CA LEU A 65 -19.54 25.13 11.60
C LEU A 65 -20.13 26.54 11.81
N LYS A 66 -20.84 27.07 10.83
CA LYS A 66 -21.53 28.38 10.91
C LYS A 66 -22.72 28.41 11.88
N ASP A 67 -23.18 27.25 12.33
CA ASP A 67 -24.31 27.13 13.24
C ASP A 67 -23.91 27.20 14.72
N PHE A 68 -22.61 27.27 15.00
CA PHE A 68 -22.09 27.47 16.34
C PHE A 68 -22.09 28.95 16.72
N SER A 69 -22.56 29.26 17.92
CA SER A 69 -22.40 30.57 18.54
C SER A 69 -21.25 30.54 19.56
N ILE A 70 -20.43 31.58 19.56
CA ILE A 70 -19.27 31.69 20.43
C ILE A 70 -19.49 32.92 21.35
N ARG A 71 -19.30 32.72 22.67
CA ARG A 71 -19.31 33.80 23.61
C ARG A 71 -18.21 33.60 24.68
N GLN A 72 -17.77 34.69 25.27
CA GLN A 72 -16.95 34.67 26.48
C GLN A 72 -17.81 35.11 27.64
N THR A 73 -17.75 34.35 28.75
CA THR A 73 -18.48 34.70 29.99
C THR A 73 -17.66 35.70 30.78
N GLU A 74 -18.31 36.42 31.74
CA GLU A 74 -17.66 37.38 32.62
C GLU A 74 -16.50 36.79 33.43
N ASN A 75 -16.53 35.48 33.67
CA ASN A 75 -15.46 34.73 34.35
C ASN A 75 -14.33 34.28 33.39
N GLY A 76 -14.25 34.84 32.19
CA GLY A 76 -13.20 34.57 31.22
C GLY A 76 -13.28 33.18 30.53
N VAL A 77 -14.40 32.46 30.70
CA VAL A 77 -14.62 31.14 30.08
C VAL A 77 -15.20 31.32 28.68
N TYR A 78 -14.59 30.71 27.68
CA TYR A 78 -15.12 30.63 26.34
C TYR A 78 -16.17 29.50 26.26
N GLU A 79 -17.32 29.81 25.70
CA GLU A 79 -18.41 28.85 25.48
C GLU A 79 -18.81 28.85 24.02
N ILE A 80 -18.74 27.66 23.38
CA ILE A 80 -19.16 27.41 22.02
C ILE A 80 -20.45 26.59 22.09
N ARG A 81 -21.56 27.15 21.61
CA ARG A 81 -22.87 26.55 21.73
C ARG A 81 -23.44 26.22 20.35
N PHE A 82 -24.06 25.06 20.26
CA PHE A 82 -24.87 24.65 19.13
C PHE A 82 -26.31 24.43 19.59
N ARG A 83 -27.27 25.22 19.09
CA ARG A 83 -28.68 25.15 19.47
C ARG A 83 -29.59 25.25 18.25
N ARG A 84 -29.50 24.28 17.33
CA ARG A 84 -30.33 24.24 16.12
C ARG A 84 -30.66 22.80 15.76
N TYR A 85 -31.70 22.62 15.01
CA TYR A 85 -32.12 21.34 14.43
C TYR A 85 -32.41 20.23 15.45
N GLY A 86 -32.74 20.57 16.69
CA GLY A 86 -33.02 19.61 17.77
C GLY A 86 -31.82 19.25 18.62
N TYR A 87 -30.62 19.77 18.29
CA TYR A 87 -29.41 19.60 19.12
C TYR A 87 -29.21 20.77 20.05
N ASN A 88 -28.72 20.53 21.26
CA ASN A 88 -28.40 21.54 22.25
C ASN A 88 -27.12 21.17 22.99
N GLU A 89 -25.98 21.47 22.34
CA GLU A 89 -24.67 21.14 22.85
C GLU A 89 -23.88 22.41 23.26
N SER A 90 -23.04 22.29 24.27
CA SER A 90 -22.22 23.39 24.77
C SER A 90 -20.83 22.91 25.18
N PHE A 91 -19.80 23.56 24.64
CA PHE A 91 -18.41 23.28 24.87
C PHE A 91 -17.73 24.45 25.51
N SER A 92 -17.28 24.33 26.77
CA SER A 92 -16.68 25.40 27.52
C SER A 92 -15.25 25.10 27.96
N SER A 93 -14.41 26.16 28.01
CA SER A 93 -13.05 26.13 28.53
C SER A 93 -12.54 27.56 28.78
N LYS A 94 -11.60 27.73 29.73
CA LYS A 94 -10.84 28.97 29.89
C LYS A 94 -9.91 29.25 28.70
N ASP A 95 -9.51 28.22 27.97
CA ASP A 95 -8.73 28.34 26.75
C ASP A 95 -9.66 28.15 25.54
N PHE A 96 -9.70 29.16 24.67
CA PHE A 96 -10.52 29.14 23.45
C PHE A 96 -10.17 28.01 22.53
N SER A 97 -8.88 27.67 22.38
CA SER A 97 -8.44 26.56 21.53
C SER A 97 -8.97 25.22 22.06
N VAL A 98 -9.06 25.04 23.37
CA VAL A 98 -9.62 23.81 23.97
C VAL A 98 -11.13 23.73 23.78
N ALA A 99 -11.87 24.84 23.98
CA ALA A 99 -13.31 24.88 23.74
C ALA A 99 -13.62 24.57 22.25
N LYS A 100 -12.87 25.19 21.37
CA LYS A 100 -12.96 24.94 19.91
C LYS A 100 -12.64 23.49 19.55
N GLN A 101 -11.60 22.91 20.14
CA GLN A 101 -11.24 21.51 19.90
C GLN A 101 -12.35 20.55 20.34
N LYS A 102 -12.98 20.78 21.49
CA LYS A 102 -14.13 19.98 21.96
C LYS A 102 -15.32 20.05 21.00
N ALA A 103 -15.64 21.25 20.50
CA ALA A 103 -16.72 21.44 19.53
C ALA A 103 -16.41 20.72 18.20
N PHE A 104 -15.14 20.75 17.75
CA PHE A 104 -14.71 20.06 16.55
C PHE A 104 -14.70 18.53 16.73
N MET A 105 -14.30 18.02 17.90
CA MET A 105 -14.36 16.59 18.19
C MET A 105 -15.80 16.09 18.15
N TRP A 106 -16.71 16.79 18.79
CA TRP A 106 -18.14 16.47 18.74
C TRP A 106 -18.69 16.48 17.29
N LEU A 107 -18.34 17.52 16.52
CA LEU A 107 -18.75 17.60 15.12
C LEU A 107 -18.18 16.45 14.29
N SER A 108 -16.91 16.08 14.53
CA SER A 108 -16.22 14.96 13.88
C SER A 108 -16.82 13.60 14.29
N GLU A 109 -17.16 13.41 15.57
CA GLU A 109 -17.86 12.20 16.04
C GLU A 109 -19.27 12.13 15.48
N PHE A 110 -19.99 13.25 15.45
CA PHE A 110 -21.29 13.36 14.80
C PHE A 110 -21.20 13.02 13.32
N GLU A 111 -20.19 13.57 12.63
CA GLU A 111 -19.89 13.23 11.24
C GLU A 111 -19.44 11.79 11.06
N SER A 112 -18.69 11.19 12.01
CA SER A 112 -18.24 9.80 11.92
C SER A 112 -19.36 8.80 12.18
N GLN A 113 -20.33 9.13 13.02
CA GLN A 113 -21.56 8.34 13.20
C GLN A 113 -22.45 8.38 11.95
N ILE A 114 -22.38 9.48 11.19
CA ILE A 114 -23.07 9.66 9.91
C ILE A 114 -22.23 9.11 8.75
N LYS A 115 -20.88 9.05 8.89
CA LYS A 115 -19.91 8.63 7.87
C LYS A 115 -19.20 7.29 8.17
N PRO A 116 -19.83 6.15 7.92
CA PRO A 116 -19.06 5.03 7.42
C PRO A 116 -19.06 5.11 5.89
N ASN A 117 -17.97 5.61 5.27
CA ASN A 117 -17.71 5.60 3.82
C ASN A 117 -18.77 6.26 2.93
N VAL A 118 -18.83 7.58 2.95
CA VAL A 118 -19.75 8.33 2.06
C VAL A 118 -19.12 8.52 0.69
N HIS A 119 -19.55 7.70 -0.28
CA HIS A 119 -19.72 8.17 -1.65
C HIS A 119 -21.13 8.78 -1.73
N PHE A 120 -21.23 10.11 -1.81
CA PHE A 120 -22.49 10.77 -2.12
C PHE A 120 -22.88 10.44 -3.57
N THR A 121 -23.72 9.47 -3.73
CA THR A 121 -24.43 9.26 -4.98
C THR A 121 -25.90 9.60 -4.73
N VAL A 122 -26.39 10.64 -5.38
CA VAL A 122 -27.83 10.88 -5.45
C VAL A 122 -28.40 9.78 -6.34
N LEU A 123 -28.99 8.77 -5.72
CA LEU A 123 -29.56 7.64 -6.43
C LEU A 123 -31.08 7.88 -6.60
N SER A 124 -31.58 7.68 -7.80
CA SER A 124 -33.03 7.50 -8.03
C SER A 124 -33.52 6.21 -7.33
N GLU A 125 -34.79 6.07 -7.05
CA GLU A 125 -35.35 4.84 -6.45
C GLU A 125 -34.97 3.59 -7.26
N LYS A 126 -34.93 3.68 -8.59
CA LYS A 126 -34.44 2.60 -9.48
C LYS A 126 -32.96 2.29 -9.33
N ASP A 127 -32.13 3.30 -9.03
CA ASP A 127 -30.70 3.11 -8.79
C ASP A 127 -30.43 2.54 -7.39
N SER A 128 -31.24 2.83 -6.38
CA SER A 128 -31.10 2.28 -5.03
C SER A 128 -31.39 0.77 -4.98
N GLU A 129 -32.33 0.28 -5.77
CA GLU A 129 -32.59 -1.16 -5.95
C GLU A 129 -31.45 -1.84 -6.71
N ARG A 130 -30.88 -1.16 -7.71
CA ARG A 130 -29.77 -1.66 -8.55
C ARG A 130 -28.45 -1.79 -7.79
N PHE A 131 -28.25 -0.99 -6.74
CA PHE A 131 -27.03 -0.96 -5.91
C PHE A 131 -27.24 -1.53 -4.50
N SER A 132 -28.41 -2.13 -4.19
CA SER A 132 -28.61 -2.82 -2.92
C SER A 132 -27.81 -4.13 -2.88
N VAL A 133 -26.56 -4.03 -2.43
CA VAL A 133 -25.72 -5.19 -2.18
C VAL A 133 -26.10 -5.79 -0.83
N SER A 134 -26.51 -7.05 -0.82
CA SER A 134 -26.92 -7.78 0.39
C SER A 134 -26.26 -9.16 0.44
N LYS A 135 -26.47 -9.90 1.53
CA LYS A 135 -26.01 -11.30 1.64
C LYS A 135 -26.55 -12.20 0.50
N ASN A 136 -27.66 -11.80 -0.16
CA ASN A 136 -28.26 -12.48 -1.30
C ASN A 136 -27.61 -12.13 -2.64
N THR A 137 -26.70 -11.14 -2.68
CA THR A 137 -25.97 -10.79 -3.88
C THR A 137 -25.03 -11.91 -4.30
N LEU A 138 -24.98 -12.21 -5.59
CA LEU A 138 -24.05 -13.19 -6.15
C LEU A 138 -22.60 -12.74 -5.90
N PHE A 139 -21.75 -13.73 -5.59
CA PHE A 139 -20.35 -13.48 -5.32
C PHE A 139 -19.62 -12.83 -6.51
N LYS A 140 -19.84 -13.33 -7.74
CA LYS A 140 -19.08 -12.89 -8.91
C LYS A 140 -19.20 -11.38 -9.18
N PRO A 141 -20.39 -10.76 -9.35
CA PRO A 141 -20.48 -9.32 -9.62
C PRO A 141 -19.89 -8.48 -8.49
N PHE A 142 -20.02 -8.90 -7.24
CA PHE A 142 -19.40 -8.23 -6.09
C PHE A 142 -17.87 -8.32 -6.09
N ALA A 143 -17.36 -9.53 -6.35
CA ALA A 143 -15.92 -9.77 -6.39
C ALA A 143 -15.26 -9.12 -7.61
N ASP A 144 -15.93 -9.10 -8.78
CA ASP A 144 -15.47 -8.40 -9.98
C ASP A 144 -15.31 -6.90 -9.68
N ASP A 145 -16.29 -6.28 -9.04
CA ASP A 145 -16.17 -4.87 -8.63
C ASP A 145 -14.96 -4.64 -7.73
N TYR A 146 -14.81 -5.47 -6.68
CA TYR A 146 -13.67 -5.36 -5.80
C TYR A 146 -12.33 -5.52 -6.55
N VAL A 147 -12.18 -6.57 -7.36
CA VAL A 147 -10.92 -6.92 -8.02
C VAL A 147 -10.55 -5.90 -9.10
N TYR A 148 -11.48 -5.56 -9.98
CA TYR A 148 -11.20 -4.73 -11.16
C TYR A 148 -11.35 -3.23 -10.93
N ASN A 149 -12.24 -2.80 -10.04
CA ASN A 149 -12.51 -1.38 -9.81
C ASN A 149 -11.83 -0.84 -8.54
N VAL A 150 -11.76 -1.64 -7.47
CA VAL A 150 -11.20 -1.20 -6.19
C VAL A 150 -9.73 -1.59 -6.08
N LYS A 151 -9.41 -2.88 -6.21
CA LYS A 151 -8.06 -3.39 -5.96
C LYS A 151 -7.07 -2.99 -7.03
N LYS A 152 -7.45 -3.05 -8.30
CA LYS A 152 -6.60 -2.66 -9.45
C LYS A 152 -6.01 -1.26 -9.28
N LYS A 153 -6.80 -0.30 -8.81
CA LYS A 153 -6.34 1.09 -8.60
C LYS A 153 -5.31 1.24 -7.48
N ARG A 154 -5.24 0.28 -6.56
CA ARG A 154 -4.41 0.36 -5.33
C ARG A 154 -3.09 -0.38 -5.42
N ILE A 155 -2.92 -1.28 -6.38
CA ILE A 155 -1.74 -2.14 -6.51
C ILE A 155 -1.03 -1.92 -7.86
N LYS A 156 0.22 -2.42 -7.98
CA LYS A 156 0.95 -2.38 -9.24
C LYS A 156 0.36 -3.35 -10.25
N GLU A 157 0.48 -3.05 -11.54
CA GLU A 157 -0.03 -3.88 -12.63
C GLU A 157 0.53 -5.32 -12.58
N THR A 158 1.81 -5.48 -12.24
CA THR A 158 2.43 -6.80 -12.06
C THR A 158 1.78 -7.62 -10.94
N THR A 159 1.43 -6.98 -9.83
CA THR A 159 0.71 -7.61 -8.72
C THR A 159 -0.74 -7.89 -9.12
N PHE A 160 -1.38 -6.95 -9.82
CA PHE A 160 -2.74 -7.13 -10.29
C PHE A 160 -2.87 -8.31 -11.24
N ARG A 161 -1.89 -8.51 -12.14
CA ARG A 161 -1.86 -9.69 -13.04
C ARG A 161 -1.93 -11.01 -12.26
N SER A 162 -1.14 -11.15 -11.19
CA SER A 162 -1.19 -12.34 -10.33
C SER A 162 -2.53 -12.49 -9.60
N TYR A 163 -3.10 -11.39 -9.10
CA TYR A 163 -4.42 -11.37 -8.49
C TYR A 163 -5.51 -11.81 -9.47
N ARG A 164 -5.47 -11.29 -10.69
CA ARG A 164 -6.42 -11.64 -11.74
C ARG A 164 -6.35 -13.12 -12.10
N VAL A 165 -5.16 -13.65 -12.30
CA VAL A 165 -4.96 -15.08 -12.60
C VAL A 165 -5.50 -15.97 -11.49
N ASN A 166 -5.22 -15.65 -10.24
CA ASN A 166 -5.74 -16.41 -9.09
C ASN A 166 -7.27 -16.29 -8.97
N TYR A 167 -7.82 -15.10 -9.24
CA TYR A 167 -9.26 -14.87 -9.23
C TYR A 167 -9.98 -15.66 -10.31
N GLU A 168 -9.49 -15.56 -11.54
CA GLU A 168 -10.12 -16.19 -12.72
C GLU A 168 -10.01 -17.73 -12.68
N ASN A 169 -8.88 -18.27 -12.22
CA ASN A 169 -8.64 -19.72 -12.25
C ASN A 169 -9.18 -20.45 -11.03
N TYR A 170 -9.14 -19.84 -9.85
CA TYR A 170 -9.47 -20.55 -8.59
C TYR A 170 -10.72 -20.02 -7.89
N ILE A 171 -11.05 -18.73 -8.00
CA ILE A 171 -12.10 -18.14 -7.19
C ILE A 171 -13.41 -18.00 -7.97
N SER A 172 -13.39 -17.31 -9.10
CA SER A 172 -14.60 -17.04 -9.89
C SER A 172 -15.36 -18.29 -10.33
N PRO A 173 -14.68 -19.38 -10.80
CA PRO A 173 -15.39 -20.60 -11.21
C PRO A 173 -16.09 -21.31 -10.07
N VAL A 174 -15.56 -21.24 -8.85
CA VAL A 174 -16.07 -21.99 -7.68
C VAL A 174 -17.15 -21.20 -6.94
N TYR A 175 -16.92 -19.92 -6.71
CA TYR A 175 -17.81 -19.10 -5.86
C TYR A 175 -18.77 -18.22 -6.67
N GLY A 176 -18.50 -18.01 -7.96
CA GLY A 176 -19.17 -16.96 -8.73
C GLY A 176 -20.69 -17.04 -8.78
N LYS A 177 -21.25 -18.25 -8.79
CA LYS A 177 -22.70 -18.50 -8.82
C LYS A 177 -23.35 -18.58 -7.45
N LEU A 178 -22.57 -18.54 -6.35
CA LEU A 178 -23.07 -18.60 -5.00
C LEU A 178 -23.41 -17.20 -4.48
N LYS A 179 -24.37 -17.11 -3.57
CA LYS A 179 -24.65 -15.87 -2.84
C LYS A 179 -23.62 -15.68 -1.74
N LEU A 180 -23.26 -14.42 -1.46
CA LEU A 180 -22.25 -14.09 -0.43
C LEU A 180 -22.57 -14.71 0.94
N GLY A 181 -23.84 -14.75 1.35
CA GLY A 181 -24.28 -15.34 2.61
C GLY A 181 -24.28 -16.88 2.67
N GLU A 182 -24.23 -17.53 1.52
CA GLU A 182 -24.23 -19.01 1.40
C GLU A 182 -22.82 -19.60 1.52
N ILE A 183 -21.77 -18.78 1.30
CA ILE A 183 -20.40 -19.25 1.32
C ILE A 183 -19.95 -19.44 2.78
N LYS A 184 -19.87 -20.70 3.22
CA LYS A 184 -19.51 -21.09 4.58
C LYS A 184 -18.04 -21.47 4.71
N PRO A 185 -17.44 -21.33 5.91
CA PRO A 185 -16.04 -21.71 6.16
C PRO A 185 -15.69 -23.12 5.72
N TYR A 186 -16.55 -24.08 6.00
CA TYR A 186 -16.34 -25.49 5.61
C TYR A 186 -16.16 -25.67 4.10
N PHE A 187 -17.00 -25.00 3.30
CA PHE A 187 -16.89 -25.06 1.84
C PHE A 187 -15.58 -24.47 1.35
N ILE A 188 -15.16 -23.34 1.94
CA ILE A 188 -13.90 -22.68 1.61
C ILE A 188 -12.72 -23.57 2.01
N GLN A 189 -12.76 -24.18 3.21
CA GLN A 189 -11.71 -25.11 3.67
C GLN A 189 -11.48 -26.22 2.67
N ARG A 190 -12.53 -26.93 2.28
CA ARG A 190 -12.45 -28.02 1.31
C ARG A 190 -11.89 -27.60 -0.04
N HIS A 191 -12.22 -26.39 -0.50
CA HIS A 191 -11.67 -25.87 -1.74
C HIS A 191 -10.18 -25.54 -1.62
N LEU A 192 -9.78 -24.87 -0.54
CA LEU A 192 -8.38 -24.53 -0.31
C LEU A 192 -7.50 -25.76 -0.07
N ASP A 193 -8.00 -26.80 0.60
CA ASP A 193 -7.29 -28.06 0.78
C ASP A 193 -6.93 -28.69 -0.57
N LYS A 194 -7.88 -28.74 -1.52
CA LYS A 194 -7.63 -29.23 -2.88
C LYS A 194 -6.59 -28.43 -3.67
N ILE A 195 -6.54 -27.09 -3.46
CA ILE A 195 -5.52 -26.25 -4.07
C ILE A 195 -4.18 -26.51 -3.40
N ASN A 196 -4.17 -26.66 -2.07
CA ASN A 196 -2.95 -26.82 -1.28
C ASN A 196 -2.21 -28.13 -1.60
N GLU A 197 -2.94 -29.21 -1.91
CA GLU A 197 -2.36 -30.48 -2.34
C GLU A 197 -1.51 -30.34 -3.61
N LYS A 198 -1.93 -29.48 -4.55
CA LYS A 198 -1.27 -29.34 -5.87
C LYS A 198 -0.32 -28.14 -5.93
N THR A 199 -0.75 -27.01 -5.38
CA THR A 199 -0.06 -25.73 -5.52
C THR A 199 -0.15 -24.93 -4.21
N PRO A 200 0.64 -25.29 -3.15
CA PRO A 200 0.56 -24.65 -1.84
C PRO A 200 0.76 -23.12 -1.89
N ARG A 201 1.66 -22.65 -2.77
CA ARG A 201 1.88 -21.21 -2.95
C ARG A 201 0.63 -20.49 -3.50
N ALA A 202 -0.02 -21.07 -4.50
CA ALA A 202 -1.26 -20.49 -5.05
C ALA A 202 -2.37 -20.50 -3.99
N CYS A 203 -2.44 -21.54 -3.15
CA CYS A 203 -3.39 -21.63 -2.05
C CYS A 203 -3.26 -20.44 -1.06
N GLU A 204 -2.03 -20.05 -0.67
CA GLU A 204 -1.80 -18.87 0.17
C GLU A 204 -2.34 -17.59 -0.49
N ASP A 205 -2.01 -17.39 -1.78
CA ASP A 205 -2.41 -16.19 -2.53
C ASP A 205 -3.94 -16.16 -2.75
N VAL A 206 -4.58 -17.31 -3.01
CA VAL A 206 -6.05 -17.44 -3.14
C VAL A 206 -6.74 -17.16 -1.81
N LYS A 207 -6.25 -17.74 -0.69
CA LYS A 207 -6.77 -17.45 0.65
C LYS A 207 -6.69 -15.96 0.98
N MET A 208 -5.55 -15.33 0.69
CA MET A 208 -5.35 -13.90 0.91
C MET A 208 -6.34 -13.07 0.07
N LEU A 209 -6.56 -13.44 -1.20
CA LEU A 209 -7.50 -12.72 -2.07
C LEU A 209 -8.94 -12.88 -1.61
N LEU A 210 -9.37 -14.09 -1.25
CA LEU A 210 -10.69 -14.36 -0.66
C LEU A 210 -10.88 -13.57 0.64
N ASN A 211 -9.87 -13.55 1.52
CA ASN A 211 -9.93 -12.75 2.75
C ASN A 211 -10.17 -11.27 2.43
N ASN A 212 -9.47 -10.70 1.45
CA ASN A 212 -9.65 -9.31 1.08
C ASN A 212 -11.05 -9.01 0.50
N ILE A 213 -11.61 -9.94 -0.30
CA ILE A 213 -12.97 -9.79 -0.88
C ILE A 213 -14.01 -9.84 0.24
N PHE A 214 -13.89 -10.80 1.18
CA PHE A 214 -14.85 -10.93 2.28
C PHE A 214 -14.67 -9.82 3.34
N ASP A 215 -13.45 -9.35 3.62
CA ASP A 215 -13.25 -8.16 4.47
C ASP A 215 -13.90 -6.92 3.82
N TYR A 216 -13.83 -6.79 2.49
CA TYR A 216 -14.54 -5.72 1.77
C TYR A 216 -16.06 -5.88 1.91
N ALA A 217 -16.59 -7.10 1.87
CA ALA A 217 -18.02 -7.36 2.07
C ALA A 217 -18.48 -7.04 3.50
N VAL A 218 -17.67 -7.37 4.52
CA VAL A 218 -17.95 -7.01 5.92
C VAL A 218 -17.91 -5.49 6.11
N ASN A 219 -16.87 -4.83 5.61
CA ASN A 219 -16.69 -3.38 5.77
C ASN A 219 -17.80 -2.56 5.07
N ASN A 220 -18.45 -3.14 4.05
CA ASN A 220 -19.59 -2.53 3.37
C ASN A 220 -20.94 -3.02 3.93
N GLY A 221 -20.96 -3.77 5.03
CA GLY A 221 -22.17 -4.24 5.72
C GLY A 221 -23.01 -5.26 4.92
N VAL A 222 -22.38 -5.94 3.94
CA VAL A 222 -23.02 -6.94 3.09
C VAL A 222 -23.22 -8.26 3.84
N ILE A 223 -22.19 -8.65 4.60
CA ILE A 223 -22.19 -9.80 5.50
C ILE A 223 -21.67 -9.38 6.88
N GLU A 224 -22.06 -10.09 7.91
CA GLU A 224 -21.70 -9.78 9.30
C GLU A 224 -20.26 -10.19 9.64
N ARG A 225 -19.81 -11.33 9.11
CA ARG A 225 -18.52 -11.95 9.45
C ARG A 225 -17.81 -12.45 8.21
N ASN A 226 -16.49 -12.36 8.22
CA ASN A 226 -15.66 -12.92 7.16
C ASN A 226 -15.47 -14.44 7.39
N PRO A 227 -15.99 -15.30 6.49
CA PRO A 227 -15.89 -16.75 6.65
C PRO A 227 -14.46 -17.30 6.56
N ILE A 228 -13.53 -16.56 5.95
CA ILE A 228 -12.10 -16.94 5.81
C ILE A 228 -11.38 -16.96 7.16
N LYS A 229 -11.83 -16.18 8.15
CA LYS A 229 -11.15 -16.11 9.46
C LYS A 229 -11.16 -17.45 10.19
N ALA A 230 -12.13 -18.32 9.90
CA ALA A 230 -12.23 -19.67 10.48
C ALA A 230 -11.52 -20.76 9.65
N VAL A 231 -10.88 -20.39 8.54
CA VAL A 231 -10.22 -21.33 7.61
C VAL A 231 -8.73 -21.39 7.89
N TYR A 232 -8.20 -22.60 8.01
CA TYR A 232 -6.78 -22.86 8.21
C TYR A 232 -6.14 -23.44 6.94
N ILE A 233 -4.93 -23.01 6.62
CA ILE A 233 -4.08 -23.67 5.62
C ILE A 233 -2.67 -23.85 6.19
N GLN A 234 -2.02 -24.95 5.82
CA GLN A 234 -0.61 -25.13 6.10
C GLN A 234 0.19 -24.13 5.26
N LYS A 235 1.12 -23.41 5.91
CA LYS A 235 1.98 -22.45 5.20
C LYS A 235 2.92 -23.19 4.26
N HIS A 236 3.08 -22.63 3.06
CA HIS A 236 4.09 -23.12 2.13
C HIS A 236 5.51 -22.82 2.64
N GLU A 237 6.31 -23.84 2.70
CA GLU A 237 7.73 -23.68 3.04
C GLU A 237 8.46 -22.97 1.89
N ARG A 238 8.96 -21.78 2.18
CA ARG A 238 9.65 -20.96 1.17
C ARG A 238 11.08 -21.40 1.04
N LYS A 239 11.48 -21.81 -0.15
CA LYS A 239 12.91 -22.00 -0.46
C LYS A 239 13.60 -20.63 -0.40
N ASN A 240 14.56 -20.50 0.51
CA ASN A 240 15.43 -19.34 0.55
C ASN A 240 16.37 -19.37 -0.65
N GLY A 241 16.73 -18.21 -1.19
CA GLY A 241 17.78 -18.13 -2.21
C GLY A 241 19.11 -18.59 -1.64
N ILE A 242 19.93 -19.23 -2.45
CA ILE A 242 21.21 -19.80 -2.09
C ILE A 242 22.31 -18.98 -2.79
N ALA A 243 23.24 -18.43 -2.01
CA ALA A 243 24.42 -17.79 -2.57
C ALA A 243 25.30 -18.82 -3.30
N LEU A 244 25.92 -18.42 -4.38
CA LEU A 244 26.93 -19.23 -5.05
C LEU A 244 28.11 -19.46 -4.10
N SER A 245 28.68 -20.66 -4.06
CA SER A 245 29.97 -20.89 -3.42
C SER A 245 31.07 -20.08 -4.14
N LEU A 246 32.23 -19.92 -3.53
CA LEU A 246 33.35 -19.23 -4.18
C LEU A 246 33.79 -19.93 -5.47
N GLU A 247 33.76 -21.25 -5.48
CA GLU A 247 34.07 -22.04 -6.67
C GLU A 247 33.03 -21.87 -7.76
N GLN A 248 31.72 -21.95 -7.40
CA GLN A 248 30.65 -21.73 -8.34
C GLN A 248 30.66 -20.31 -8.92
N GLU A 249 30.98 -19.30 -8.08
CA GLU A 249 31.09 -17.91 -8.51
C GLU A 249 32.23 -17.74 -9.53
N ARG A 250 33.43 -18.28 -9.25
CA ARG A 250 34.57 -18.22 -10.15
C ARG A 250 34.27 -18.91 -11.49
N LYS A 251 33.72 -20.13 -11.41
CA LYS A 251 33.27 -20.86 -12.59
C LYS A 251 32.25 -20.07 -13.40
N PHE A 252 31.21 -19.55 -12.74
CA PHE A 252 30.17 -18.73 -13.40
C PHE A 252 30.77 -17.53 -14.13
N VAL A 253 31.64 -16.75 -13.48
CA VAL A 253 32.31 -15.60 -14.10
C VAL A 253 33.16 -16.01 -15.30
N SER A 254 33.84 -17.17 -15.23
CA SER A 254 34.61 -17.71 -16.37
C SER A 254 33.68 -18.13 -17.53
N ASP A 255 32.61 -18.84 -17.22
CA ASP A 255 31.72 -19.45 -18.22
C ASP A 255 30.87 -18.39 -18.97
N ILE A 256 30.52 -17.28 -18.32
CA ILE A 256 29.74 -16.20 -18.97
C ILE A 256 30.59 -15.27 -19.82
N LYS A 257 31.94 -15.39 -19.78
CA LYS A 257 32.84 -14.49 -20.49
C LYS A 257 32.59 -14.53 -21.98
N GLY A 258 32.38 -13.32 -22.57
CA GLY A 258 32.03 -13.16 -23.98
C GLY A 258 30.59 -13.46 -24.32
N SER A 259 29.76 -13.86 -23.35
CA SER A 259 28.33 -14.06 -23.60
C SER A 259 27.61 -12.72 -23.78
N LYS A 260 26.52 -12.75 -24.54
CA LYS A 260 25.68 -11.57 -24.82
C LYS A 260 25.23 -10.82 -23.57
N TYR A 261 25.03 -11.53 -22.46
CA TYR A 261 24.48 -10.97 -21.23
C TYR A 261 25.46 -10.92 -20.07
N GLU A 262 26.74 -11.14 -20.35
CA GLU A 262 27.83 -11.08 -19.36
C GLU A 262 27.72 -9.85 -18.44
N ASN A 263 27.61 -8.64 -19.06
CA ASN A 263 27.57 -7.39 -18.32
C ASN A 263 26.34 -7.27 -17.40
N TYR A 264 25.21 -7.84 -17.78
CA TYR A 264 24.04 -7.88 -16.89
C TYR A 264 24.29 -8.71 -15.65
N PHE A 265 24.89 -9.89 -15.82
CA PHE A 265 25.17 -10.80 -14.72
C PHE A 265 26.25 -10.25 -13.78
N LEU A 266 27.32 -9.69 -14.34
CA LEU A 266 28.40 -9.09 -13.56
C LEU A 266 27.90 -7.84 -12.80
N LYS A 267 27.11 -6.98 -13.42
CA LYS A 267 26.51 -5.82 -12.72
C LYS A 267 25.60 -6.25 -11.57
N MET A 268 24.81 -7.31 -11.72
CA MET A 268 24.00 -7.85 -10.62
C MET A 268 24.86 -8.47 -9.52
N LEU A 269 25.85 -9.25 -9.89
CA LEU A 269 26.76 -9.94 -8.95
C LEU A 269 27.57 -8.94 -8.12
N TYR A 270 28.09 -7.89 -8.75
CA TYR A 270 29.02 -6.95 -8.12
C TYR A 270 28.36 -5.70 -7.51
N SER A 271 27.05 -5.51 -7.65
CA SER A 271 26.32 -4.41 -7.00
C SER A 271 25.20 -4.86 -6.08
N GLY A 272 24.80 -6.13 -6.14
CA GLY A 272 23.70 -6.65 -5.35
C GLY A 272 22.32 -6.08 -5.71
N VAL A 273 22.15 -5.40 -6.85
CA VAL A 273 20.87 -4.88 -7.31
C VAL A 273 19.89 -6.00 -7.70
N ARG A 274 18.59 -5.69 -7.69
CA ARG A 274 17.59 -6.67 -8.16
C ARG A 274 17.67 -6.84 -9.68
N PRO A 275 17.34 -8.04 -10.20
CA PRO A 275 17.31 -8.25 -11.66
C PRO A 275 16.48 -7.24 -12.45
N THR A 276 15.42 -6.69 -11.84
CA THR A 276 14.59 -5.64 -12.46
C THR A 276 15.20 -4.24 -12.37
N GLU A 277 16.24 -4.05 -11.56
CA GLU A 277 16.89 -2.75 -11.31
C GLU A 277 18.11 -2.56 -12.18
N VAL A 278 18.77 -3.64 -12.61
CA VAL A 278 20.05 -3.59 -13.32
C VAL A 278 20.01 -2.73 -14.60
N ILE A 279 18.89 -2.73 -15.31
CA ILE A 279 18.71 -1.93 -16.54
C ILE A 279 18.50 -0.43 -16.27
N THR A 280 18.30 -0.05 -15.02
CA THR A 280 18.04 1.35 -14.60
C THR A 280 19.17 1.94 -13.76
N ILE A 281 20.32 1.27 -13.69
CA ILE A 281 21.49 1.77 -12.99
C ILE A 281 22.03 2.97 -13.76
N GLN A 282 22.26 4.07 -13.04
CA GLN A 282 23.01 5.22 -13.51
C GLN A 282 24.38 5.20 -12.82
N GLU A 283 25.41 5.20 -13.60
CA GLU A 283 26.82 5.07 -13.15
C GLU A 283 27.49 6.44 -13.14
N ASP A 284 28.04 6.84 -12.01
CA ASP A 284 28.84 8.05 -11.84
C ASP A 284 30.22 7.66 -11.33
N PHE A 285 31.14 7.45 -12.25
CA PHE A 285 32.53 7.07 -11.94
C PHE A 285 33.37 8.23 -11.40
N THR A 286 32.91 9.48 -11.56
CA THR A 286 33.57 10.65 -11.00
C THR A 286 33.39 10.71 -9.49
N ASN A 287 32.16 10.43 -9.03
CA ASN A 287 31.81 10.42 -7.61
C ASN A 287 31.82 9.03 -6.99
N ASP A 288 32.26 8.01 -7.73
CA ASP A 288 32.27 6.59 -7.31
C ASP A 288 30.90 6.10 -6.79
N THR A 289 29.81 6.43 -7.50
CA THR A 289 28.44 6.10 -7.08
C THR A 289 27.59 5.44 -8.17
N LEU A 290 26.66 4.62 -7.73
CA LEU A 290 25.58 4.05 -8.55
C LEU A 290 24.23 4.56 -8.04
N THR A 291 23.42 5.16 -8.90
CA THR A 291 22.04 5.51 -8.58
C THR A 291 21.09 4.47 -9.15
N VAL A 292 20.30 3.86 -8.28
CA VAL A 292 19.45 2.72 -8.58
C VAL A 292 17.99 3.04 -8.27
N LYS A 293 17.11 2.83 -9.26
CA LYS A 293 15.67 2.98 -9.08
C LYS A 293 15.09 1.80 -8.32
N ASN A 294 14.47 2.05 -7.16
CA ASN A 294 13.85 1.02 -6.35
C ASN A 294 12.62 0.40 -7.03
N SER A 295 12.75 -0.79 -7.58
CA SER A 295 11.70 -1.45 -8.37
C SER A 295 10.42 -1.78 -7.60
N LYS A 296 10.49 -1.91 -6.27
CA LYS A 296 9.34 -2.22 -5.42
C LYS A 296 8.50 -1.00 -5.03
N LEU A 297 9.05 0.22 -5.11
CA LEU A 297 8.35 1.45 -4.74
C LEU A 297 7.47 1.95 -5.90
N LYS A 298 6.36 2.63 -5.57
CA LYS A 298 5.54 3.33 -6.54
C LYS A 298 6.17 4.70 -6.84
N SER A 299 5.87 5.27 -8.01
CA SER A 299 6.48 6.52 -8.50
C SER A 299 6.30 7.74 -7.58
N TYR A 300 5.24 7.76 -6.78
CA TYR A 300 4.95 8.84 -5.83
C TYR A 300 5.55 8.63 -4.42
N GLN A 301 6.21 7.48 -4.17
CA GLN A 301 6.80 7.22 -2.86
C GLN A 301 8.15 7.93 -2.73
N LYS A 302 8.41 8.47 -1.53
CA LYS A 302 9.73 9.00 -1.17
C LYS A 302 10.80 7.90 -1.33
N ASN A 303 12.04 8.30 -1.62
CA ASN A 303 13.18 7.39 -1.80
C ASN A 303 13.03 6.42 -2.99
N LEU A 304 12.39 6.89 -4.07
CA LEU A 304 12.29 6.10 -5.30
C LEU A 304 13.64 5.64 -5.84
N TYR A 305 14.68 6.43 -5.62
CA TYR A 305 16.06 6.13 -5.96
C TYR A 305 16.88 5.94 -4.68
N ARG A 306 17.89 5.07 -4.76
CA ARG A 306 18.96 4.98 -3.77
C ARG A 306 20.31 5.13 -4.45
N THR A 307 21.23 5.83 -3.80
CA THR A 307 22.61 5.94 -4.23
C THR A 307 23.47 5.03 -3.37
N ILE A 308 24.30 4.22 -4.01
CA ILE A 308 25.21 3.28 -3.38
C ILE A 308 26.63 3.47 -3.94
N PRO A 309 27.69 3.09 -3.22
CA PRO A 309 29.03 3.22 -3.75
C PRO A 309 29.29 2.26 -4.92
N ILE A 310 30.25 2.60 -5.77
CA ILE A 310 30.82 1.68 -6.74
C ILE A 310 31.79 0.74 -6.01
N PHE A 311 31.58 -0.56 -6.15
CA PHE A 311 32.39 -1.60 -5.51
C PHE A 311 33.65 -1.91 -6.34
N PRO A 312 34.74 -2.42 -5.72
CA PRO A 312 36.01 -2.66 -6.43
C PRO A 312 35.88 -3.51 -7.68
N LYS A 313 35.18 -4.65 -7.60
CA LYS A 313 34.94 -5.51 -8.78
C LYS A 313 33.98 -4.90 -9.81
N TYR A 314 33.07 -4.04 -9.40
CA TYR A 314 32.22 -3.32 -10.34
C TYR A 314 33.00 -2.38 -11.25
N LYS A 315 34.10 -1.81 -10.76
CA LYS A 315 34.99 -0.94 -11.56
C LYS A 315 35.62 -1.69 -12.74
N THR A 316 35.78 -3.02 -12.66
CA THR A 316 36.36 -3.82 -13.75
C THR A 316 35.44 -3.95 -14.97
N ILE A 317 34.16 -3.63 -14.81
CA ILE A 317 33.14 -3.65 -15.88
C ILE A 317 32.68 -2.25 -16.26
N GLN A 318 33.53 -1.24 -16.03
CA GLN A 318 33.31 0.15 -16.39
C GLN A 318 33.06 0.29 -17.89
N ASN A 319 32.12 1.16 -18.27
CA ASN A 319 31.77 1.47 -19.66
C ASN A 319 31.22 0.31 -20.51
N CYS A 320 30.86 -0.80 -19.88
CA CYS A 320 30.23 -1.91 -20.60
C CYS A 320 28.78 -1.55 -20.99
N LYS A 321 28.52 -1.47 -22.30
CA LYS A 321 27.16 -1.27 -22.80
C LYS A 321 26.29 -2.47 -22.49
N LEU A 322 25.05 -2.22 -22.06
CA LEU A 322 24.03 -3.24 -21.93
C LEU A 322 23.27 -3.38 -23.26
N GLU A 323 23.27 -4.56 -23.83
CA GLU A 323 22.39 -4.87 -24.94
C GLU A 323 20.93 -4.89 -24.49
N LYS A 324 20.00 -4.59 -25.39
CA LYS A 324 18.58 -4.64 -25.06
C LYS A 324 18.17 -6.08 -24.73
N ALA A 325 17.77 -6.30 -23.50
CA ALA A 325 17.29 -7.58 -23.00
C ALA A 325 16.05 -7.42 -22.11
N ASN A 326 15.17 -8.42 -22.15
CA ASN A 326 14.11 -8.53 -21.17
C ASN A 326 14.50 -9.52 -20.05
N LEU A 327 13.78 -9.44 -18.93
CA LEU A 327 14.09 -10.24 -17.76
C LEU A 327 13.98 -11.75 -18.00
N GLU A 328 13.10 -12.17 -18.88
CA GLU A 328 12.91 -13.59 -19.18
C GLU A 328 14.08 -14.16 -19.98
N GLN A 329 14.58 -13.41 -20.98
CA GLN A 329 15.81 -13.78 -21.70
C GLN A 329 16.99 -13.92 -20.74
N LEU A 330 17.15 -12.99 -19.78
CA LEU A 330 18.20 -13.10 -18.77
C LEU A 330 18.04 -14.35 -17.89
N ARG A 331 16.80 -14.73 -17.54
CA ARG A 331 16.54 -15.94 -16.75
C ARG A 331 16.88 -17.21 -17.51
N ILE A 332 16.46 -17.30 -18.78
CA ILE A 332 16.74 -18.45 -19.63
C ILE A 332 18.25 -18.60 -19.81
N GLU A 333 18.95 -17.52 -20.11
CA GLU A 333 20.39 -17.55 -20.31
C GLU A 333 21.14 -17.94 -19.02
N PHE A 334 20.77 -17.31 -17.89
CA PHE A 334 21.38 -17.60 -16.58
C PHE A 334 21.27 -19.09 -16.21
N LYS A 335 20.14 -19.73 -16.51
CA LYS A 335 19.92 -21.16 -16.23
C LYS A 335 20.85 -22.10 -17.00
N LYS A 336 21.46 -21.67 -18.09
CA LYS A 336 22.47 -22.46 -18.81
C LYS A 336 23.75 -22.62 -18.00
N TYR A 337 24.11 -21.60 -17.21
CA TYR A 337 25.33 -21.58 -16.39
C TYR A 337 25.09 -22.03 -14.94
N CYS A 338 23.91 -21.74 -14.41
CA CYS A 338 23.53 -22.04 -13.03
C CYS A 338 22.14 -22.66 -12.97
N PRO A 339 21.97 -23.96 -13.32
CA PRO A 339 20.66 -24.62 -13.44
C PRO A 339 19.87 -24.64 -12.13
N ASP A 340 20.54 -24.77 -10.98
CA ASP A 340 19.91 -24.86 -9.66
C ASP A 340 19.59 -23.49 -9.04
N ASN A 341 20.22 -22.42 -9.51
CA ASN A 341 20.11 -21.08 -8.99
C ASN A 341 19.12 -20.22 -9.79
N THR A 342 18.80 -19.07 -9.26
CA THR A 342 17.99 -18.02 -9.89
C THR A 342 18.79 -16.73 -10.03
N LEU A 343 18.36 -15.82 -10.92
CA LEU A 343 19.00 -14.49 -11.04
C LEU A 343 19.08 -13.73 -9.71
N LYS A 344 18.17 -13.99 -8.76
CA LYS A 344 18.22 -13.38 -7.44
C LYS A 344 19.41 -13.87 -6.62
N ASP A 345 19.92 -15.05 -6.90
CA ASP A 345 21.00 -15.64 -6.14
C ASP A 345 22.34 -14.94 -6.40
N LEU A 346 22.49 -14.23 -7.52
CA LEU A 346 23.59 -13.28 -7.72
C LEU A 346 23.60 -12.18 -6.65
N ARG A 347 22.43 -11.66 -6.32
CA ARG A 347 22.30 -10.69 -5.21
C ARG A 347 22.48 -11.35 -3.84
N HIS A 348 22.04 -12.58 -3.64
CA HIS A 348 22.31 -13.34 -2.41
C HIS A 348 23.82 -13.55 -2.27
N THR A 349 24.52 -13.86 -3.34
CA THR A 349 25.98 -13.99 -3.39
C THR A 349 26.66 -12.68 -2.97
N PHE A 350 26.29 -11.54 -3.56
CA PHE A 350 26.77 -10.22 -3.15
C PHE A 350 26.59 -10.00 -1.65
N THR A 351 25.37 -10.24 -1.15
CA THR A 351 25.05 -10.04 0.27
C THR A 351 25.90 -10.92 1.17
N THR A 352 26.12 -12.18 0.77
CA THR A 352 26.95 -13.13 1.52
C THR A 352 28.41 -12.67 1.53
N ARG A 353 28.98 -12.30 0.37
CA ARG A 353 30.36 -11.79 0.28
C ARG A 353 30.57 -10.54 1.12
N ALA A 354 29.62 -9.61 1.09
CA ALA A 354 29.68 -8.40 1.91
C ALA A 354 29.76 -8.73 3.41
N ARG A 355 28.95 -9.68 3.86
CA ARG A 355 28.99 -10.16 5.26
C ARG A 355 30.28 -10.89 5.61
N GLU A 356 30.77 -11.74 4.73
CA GLU A 356 32.05 -12.43 4.91
C GLU A 356 33.26 -11.46 4.98
N CYS A 357 33.14 -10.30 4.34
CA CYS A 357 34.09 -9.20 4.44
C CYS A 357 33.91 -8.33 5.71
N GLY A 358 33.01 -8.69 6.63
CA GLY A 358 32.75 -7.96 7.86
C GLY A 358 31.98 -6.66 7.68
N ILE A 359 31.23 -6.50 6.59
CA ILE A 359 30.41 -5.33 6.37
C ILE A 359 29.12 -5.45 7.17
N ASP A 360 28.75 -4.36 7.84
CA ASP A 360 27.58 -4.29 8.71
C ASP A 360 26.27 -4.65 7.96
N ASN A 361 25.39 -5.41 8.63
CA ASN A 361 24.16 -5.90 8.05
C ASN A 361 23.19 -4.78 7.65
N GLU A 362 23.15 -3.69 8.41
CA GLU A 362 22.27 -2.55 8.10
C GLU A 362 22.79 -1.82 6.85
N LEU A 363 24.11 -1.68 6.73
CA LEU A 363 24.73 -1.09 5.55
C LEU A 363 24.49 -1.94 4.30
N VAL A 364 24.62 -3.26 4.40
CA VAL A 364 24.28 -4.18 3.29
C VAL A 364 22.80 -4.08 2.94
N ALA A 365 21.91 -3.92 3.92
CA ALA A 365 20.48 -3.71 3.67
C ALA A 365 20.21 -2.39 2.93
N VAL A 366 20.92 -1.32 3.28
CA VAL A 366 20.86 -0.02 2.55
C VAL A 366 21.29 -0.21 1.10
N TRP A 367 22.46 -0.80 0.84
CA TRP A 367 22.96 -1.03 -0.51
C TRP A 367 22.02 -1.87 -1.36
N THR A 368 21.47 -2.91 -0.77
CA THR A 368 20.53 -3.78 -1.46
C THR A 368 19.09 -3.25 -1.50
N GLY A 369 18.74 -2.19 -0.77
CA GLY A 369 17.39 -1.62 -0.69
C GLY A 369 16.40 -2.59 -0.04
N HIS A 370 16.82 -3.26 1.04
CA HIS A 370 15.94 -3.93 1.97
C HIS A 370 15.42 -2.91 3.00
N SER A 371 14.17 -3.08 3.45
CA SER A 371 13.69 -2.34 4.60
C SER A 371 14.45 -2.81 5.84
N LEU A 372 14.98 -1.88 6.60
CA LEU A 372 15.51 -2.16 7.93
C LEU A 372 14.33 -2.58 8.81
N GLY A 373 14.40 -3.78 9.39
CA GLY A 373 13.26 -4.44 10.04
C GLY A 373 12.70 -3.73 11.28
N ASN A 374 13.44 -2.77 11.86
CA ASN A 374 13.06 -1.99 13.03
C ASN A 374 12.85 -0.52 12.66
N ILE A 375 11.83 0.10 13.25
CA ILE A 375 11.55 1.54 13.10
C ILE A 375 12.77 2.36 13.53
N THR A 376 13.46 1.97 14.59
CA THR A 376 14.68 2.62 15.09
C THR A 376 15.78 2.66 14.04
N SER A 377 16.11 1.52 13.43
CA SER A 377 17.14 1.44 12.38
C SER A 377 16.74 2.23 11.13
N SER A 378 15.46 2.25 10.75
CA SER A 378 14.99 2.97 9.57
C SER A 378 14.98 4.49 9.71
N VAL A 379 14.89 5.00 10.95
CA VAL A 379 14.81 6.45 11.23
C VAL A 379 16.17 7.04 11.57
N TYR A 380 17.05 6.29 12.22
CA TYR A 380 18.29 6.82 12.78
C TYR A 380 19.56 6.40 12.02
N THR A 381 19.50 5.44 11.11
CA THR A 381 20.68 4.98 10.40
C THR A 381 20.82 5.70 9.04
N HIS A 382 21.59 6.78 9.03
CA HIS A 382 22.01 7.47 7.82
C HIS A 382 23.52 7.35 7.68
N PHE A 383 23.97 6.41 6.84
CA PHE A 383 25.38 6.30 6.50
C PHE A 383 25.77 7.39 5.48
N SER A 384 26.80 8.18 5.77
CA SER A 384 27.35 9.13 4.79
C SER A 384 27.90 8.37 3.58
N MET A 385 28.00 9.01 2.43
CA MET A 385 28.52 8.36 1.22
C MET A 385 30.02 8.03 1.38
N GLU A 386 30.78 8.89 2.04
CA GLU A 386 32.18 8.68 2.35
C GLU A 386 32.39 7.41 3.19
N PHE A 387 31.58 7.25 4.24
CA PHE A 387 31.60 6.03 5.04
C PHE A 387 31.25 4.78 4.22
N GLN A 388 30.20 4.87 3.39
CA GLN A 388 29.79 3.76 2.54
C GLN A 388 30.90 3.38 1.54
N GLN A 389 31.59 4.35 0.94
CA GLN A 389 32.72 4.13 0.02
C GLN A 389 33.90 3.51 0.73
N GLU A 390 34.20 3.92 1.96
CA GLU A 390 35.25 3.33 2.78
C GLU A 390 34.95 1.86 3.10
N GLN A 391 33.73 1.56 3.51
CA GLN A 391 33.31 0.17 3.76
C GLN A 391 33.30 -0.68 2.48
N ALA A 392 32.92 -0.09 1.34
CA ALA A 392 32.89 -0.79 0.05
C ALA A 392 34.27 -1.29 -0.39
N LYS A 393 35.38 -0.60 0.00
CA LYS A 393 36.74 -1.01 -0.29
C LYS A 393 37.09 -2.38 0.36
N LYS A 394 36.43 -2.75 1.45
CA LYS A 394 36.59 -4.05 2.12
C LYS A 394 36.05 -5.21 1.32
N LEU A 395 35.15 -4.94 0.36
CA LEU A 395 34.52 -5.97 -0.46
C LEU A 395 35.50 -6.47 -1.53
N VAL A 396 36.50 -7.17 -1.06
CA VAL A 396 37.49 -7.85 -1.89
C VAL A 396 37.07 -9.30 -2.01
N TYR A 397 36.64 -9.69 -3.19
CA TYR A 397 36.34 -11.09 -3.49
C TYR A 397 37.63 -11.86 -3.51
N LYS A 398 37.84 -12.80 -2.57
CA LYS A 398 38.99 -13.68 -2.50
C LYS A 398 39.05 -14.68 -3.63
#